data_39162668cb3b653c330eb507dfd6de7b
#
_entry.id   39162668cb3b653c330eb507dfd6de7b
#
_cell.length_a   1.000
_cell.length_b   1.000
_cell.length_c   1.000
_cell.angle_alpha   90.00
_cell.angle_beta   90.00
_cell.angle_gamma   90.00
#
_symmetry.space_group_name_H-M   'P 1'
#
loop_
_entity.id
_entity.type
_entity.pdbx_description
1 polymer ?
#
loop_
_entity_poly.entity_id
_entity_poly.type
_entity_poly.pdbx_seq_one_letter_code
_entity_poly.pdbx_strand_id
1 'polypeptide(L)'
;MMRYITFLILLCIGGNVHAQTLIDSIVAVVNEDAITRSELEDEFRIATVFLGIRADAPPTLAEKRAALHTLINRTFVLQEAERRGIVVTERNTQVAAKIAEISVEYASDTALQSTLQHSQLEKSAIEAWVYDQLIYDEFFRRIFFNTVNSERVAQLAKSYYNTNGAEFIVPPTVTFKSLLIVIPKNGSEVEKQEAETLVQKLNERLQRGQTFQAVRETYETQLELRFEVTTLEIDTPLGAIVTKLQVSERSTPFRVSEGYQIVERIRNNSAYQKTYPEVSEEITERIRRELANEQFETWLIQRKEEETWHILDDELAQEKSEVK
;
A
#
# COMPACT_ATOMS: atom_id res chain seq x y z
N MET A 1 12.24 3.15 90.94
CA MET A 1 12.63 3.22 89.51
C MET A 1 11.54 2.64 88.71
N MET A 2 10.73 3.48 88.05
CA MET A 2 9.57 3.08 87.28
C MET A 2 9.87 3.27 85.76
N ARG A 3 9.98 2.17 85.03
CA ARG A 3 10.20 2.17 83.54
C ARG A 3 8.87 2.27 82.85
N TYR A 4 8.61 3.37 82.15
CA TYR A 4 7.47 3.55 81.30
C TYR A 4 7.77 2.88 79.91
N ILE A 5 6.98 1.89 79.59
CA ILE A 5 6.94 1.26 78.24
C ILE A 5 5.91 2.01 77.40
N THR A 6 6.39 2.80 76.48
CA THR A 6 5.54 3.51 75.52
C THR A 6 5.17 2.53 74.37
N PHE A 7 3.88 2.16 74.27
CA PHE A 7 3.35 1.27 73.22
C PHE A 7 2.99 2.12 72.00
N LEU A 8 3.81 2.01 70.94
CA LEU A 8 3.57 2.70 69.67
C LEU A 8 2.59 1.88 68.84
N ILE A 9 1.33 2.32 68.77
CA ILE A 9 0.31 1.73 67.90
C ILE A 9 0.54 2.25 66.49
N LEU A 10 1.07 1.40 65.59
CA LEU A 10 1.19 1.67 64.16
C LEU A 10 -0.16 1.43 63.50
N LEU A 11 -0.90 2.51 63.19
CA LEU A 11 -2.18 2.46 62.51
C LEU A 11 -1.92 2.18 61.01
N CYS A 12 -2.01 0.91 60.58
CA CYS A 12 -2.01 0.54 59.17
C CYS A 12 -3.34 1.02 58.51
N ILE A 13 -3.32 2.18 57.88
CA ILE A 13 -4.39 2.61 57.00
C ILE A 13 -4.25 1.77 55.72
N GLY A 14 -4.97 0.66 55.68
CA GLY A 14 -5.15 -0.14 54.45
C GLY A 14 -5.98 0.66 53.45
N GLY A 15 -5.30 1.39 52.56
CA GLY A 15 -5.96 1.97 51.39
C GLY A 15 -6.48 0.84 50.53
N ASN A 16 -7.80 0.66 50.47
CA ASN A 16 -8.43 -0.17 49.46
C ASN A 16 -8.21 0.50 48.09
N VAL A 17 -7.15 0.09 47.39
CA VAL A 17 -7.02 0.37 45.95
C VAL A 17 -8.11 -0.45 45.26
N HIS A 18 -9.28 0.16 45.04
CA HIS A 18 -10.26 -0.40 44.11
C HIS A 18 -9.60 -0.28 42.74
N ALA A 19 -9.08 -1.38 42.22
CA ALA A 19 -8.83 -1.51 40.79
C ALA A 19 -10.21 -1.34 40.13
N GLN A 20 -10.47 -0.17 39.58
CA GLN A 20 -11.57 0.01 38.62
C GLN A 20 -11.24 -0.91 37.46
N THR A 21 -11.89 -2.09 37.40
CA THR A 21 -12.00 -2.84 36.17
C THR A 21 -12.77 -1.92 35.23
N LEU A 22 -12.06 -1.39 34.23
CA LEU A 22 -12.68 -0.64 33.17
C LEU A 22 -13.63 -1.63 32.47
N ILE A 23 -14.93 -1.54 32.74
CA ILE A 23 -15.93 -2.34 32.04
C ILE A 23 -16.01 -1.73 30.65
N ASP A 24 -15.62 -2.50 29.63
CA ASP A 24 -15.72 -2.06 28.25
C ASP A 24 -17.18 -1.79 27.88
N SER A 25 -17.43 -0.69 27.19
CA SER A 25 -18.82 -0.31 26.83
C SER A 25 -19.20 -0.89 25.48
N ILE A 26 -20.40 -1.42 25.36
CA ILE A 26 -20.96 -1.90 24.11
C ILE A 26 -21.40 -0.70 23.28
N VAL A 27 -20.91 -0.56 22.06
CA VAL A 27 -21.25 0.53 21.12
C VAL A 27 -22.26 0.10 20.06
N ALA A 28 -22.31 -1.20 19.72
CA ALA A 28 -23.32 -1.76 18.84
C ALA A 28 -23.58 -3.23 19.17
N VAL A 29 -24.68 -3.75 18.66
CA VAL A 29 -25.04 -5.18 18.73
C VAL A 29 -25.48 -5.62 17.34
N VAL A 30 -25.02 -6.79 16.91
CA VAL A 30 -25.43 -7.45 15.67
C VAL A 30 -25.90 -8.85 16.01
N ASN A 31 -27.19 -9.09 15.97
CA ASN A 31 -27.83 -10.31 16.48
C ASN A 31 -27.46 -10.55 17.96
N GLU A 32 -26.68 -11.59 18.26
CA GLU A 32 -26.23 -11.92 19.62
C GLU A 32 -24.82 -11.39 19.93
N ASP A 33 -24.09 -10.85 18.93
CA ASP A 33 -22.74 -10.37 19.08
C ASP A 33 -22.70 -8.88 19.45
N ALA A 34 -21.96 -8.57 20.49
CA ALA A 34 -21.73 -7.21 20.94
C ALA A 34 -20.42 -6.68 20.34
N ILE A 35 -20.45 -5.46 19.83
CA ILE A 35 -19.27 -4.70 19.41
C ILE A 35 -18.95 -3.72 20.53
N THR A 36 -17.73 -3.80 21.05
CA THR A 36 -17.28 -2.98 22.16
C THR A 36 -16.55 -1.71 21.71
N ARG A 37 -16.38 -0.78 22.64
CA ARG A 37 -15.61 0.44 22.37
C ARG A 37 -14.14 0.14 22.13
N SER A 38 -13.57 -0.82 22.86
CA SER A 38 -12.19 -1.23 22.65
C SER A 38 -11.96 -1.81 21.25
N GLU A 39 -12.90 -2.65 20.76
CA GLU A 39 -12.83 -3.18 19.39
C GLU A 39 -12.92 -2.06 18.34
N LEU A 40 -13.79 -1.07 18.56
CA LEU A 40 -13.86 0.09 17.68
C LEU A 40 -12.59 0.92 17.67
N GLU A 41 -11.96 1.13 18.81
CA GLU A 41 -10.70 1.83 18.93
C GLU A 41 -9.55 1.03 18.29
N ASP A 42 -9.53 -0.27 18.47
CA ASP A 42 -8.52 -1.15 17.87
C ASP A 42 -8.67 -1.23 16.35
N GLU A 43 -9.90 -1.28 15.83
CA GLU A 43 -10.17 -1.22 14.38
C GLU A 43 -9.56 0.05 13.77
N PHE A 44 -9.77 1.20 14.42
CA PHE A 44 -9.20 2.46 13.96
C PHE A 44 -7.67 2.46 14.04
N ARG A 45 -7.08 1.98 15.14
CA ARG A 45 -5.62 1.89 15.32
C ARG A 45 -4.99 0.94 14.30
N ILE A 46 -5.62 -0.20 14.04
CA ILE A 46 -5.19 -1.19 13.04
C ILE A 46 -5.23 -0.57 11.63
N ALA A 47 -6.33 0.10 11.28
CA ALA A 47 -6.44 0.80 10.00
C ALA A 47 -5.35 1.87 9.84
N THR A 48 -5.01 2.60 10.91
CA THR A 48 -3.93 3.57 10.92
C THR A 48 -2.58 2.93 10.64
N VAL A 49 -2.29 1.81 11.29
CA VAL A 49 -1.00 1.10 11.18
C VAL A 49 -0.87 0.42 9.82
N PHE A 50 -1.89 -0.34 9.38
CA PHE A 50 -1.77 -1.21 8.21
C PHE A 50 -2.25 -0.60 6.90
N LEU A 51 -3.11 0.42 6.95
CA LEU A 51 -3.61 1.10 5.75
C LEU A 51 -2.97 2.47 5.52
N GLY A 52 -1.98 2.86 6.35
CA GLY A 52 -1.28 4.13 6.22
C GLY A 52 -2.17 5.35 6.46
N ILE A 53 -3.29 5.17 7.13
CA ILE A 53 -4.17 6.29 7.52
C ILE A 53 -3.46 7.08 8.61
N ARG A 54 -3.19 8.35 8.40
CA ARG A 54 -2.42 9.18 9.34
C ARG A 54 -3.10 9.32 10.70
N ALA A 55 -2.35 8.99 11.76
CA ALA A 55 -2.79 9.11 13.15
C ALA A 55 -2.32 10.40 13.84
N ASP A 56 -2.08 11.47 13.09
CA ASP A 56 -1.57 12.74 13.66
C ASP A 56 -2.62 13.45 14.55
N ALA A 57 -3.85 12.98 14.56
CA ALA A 57 -4.95 13.51 15.37
C ALA A 57 -5.90 12.36 15.82
N PRO A 58 -6.63 12.53 16.93
CA PRO A 58 -7.67 11.57 17.32
C PRO A 58 -8.73 11.49 16.21
N PRO A 59 -9.36 10.29 16.01
CA PRO A 59 -10.35 10.09 14.97
C PRO A 59 -11.55 11.03 15.14
N THR A 60 -11.98 11.58 14.03
CA THR A 60 -13.21 12.35 13.95
C THR A 60 -14.43 11.45 14.20
N LEU A 61 -15.56 12.04 14.52
CA LEU A 61 -16.81 11.29 14.69
C LEU A 61 -17.23 10.56 13.40
N ALA A 62 -16.96 11.14 12.22
CA ALA A 62 -17.24 10.51 10.93
C ALA A 62 -16.35 9.26 10.71
N GLU A 63 -15.07 9.33 11.06
CA GLU A 63 -14.14 8.19 10.96
C GLU A 63 -14.53 7.07 11.94
N LYS A 64 -14.92 7.42 13.16
CA LYS A 64 -15.43 6.43 14.15
C LYS A 64 -16.69 5.73 13.65
N ARG A 65 -17.63 6.46 13.04
CA ARG A 65 -18.83 5.88 12.43
C ARG A 65 -18.49 4.94 11.28
N ALA A 66 -17.57 5.37 10.39
CA ALA A 66 -17.13 4.51 9.29
C ALA A 66 -16.49 3.21 9.79
N ALA A 67 -15.62 3.29 10.81
CA ALA A 67 -15.03 2.11 11.43
C ALA A 67 -16.09 1.22 12.10
N LEU A 68 -17.08 1.80 12.80
CA LEU A 68 -18.18 1.04 13.38
C LEU A 68 -19.02 0.30 12.32
N HIS A 69 -19.34 0.97 11.21
CA HIS A 69 -20.06 0.32 10.11
C HIS A 69 -19.22 -0.80 9.47
N THR A 70 -17.90 -0.66 9.39
CA THR A 70 -17.00 -1.73 8.95
C THR A 70 -17.07 -2.93 9.89
N LEU A 71 -17.03 -2.71 11.21
CA LEU A 71 -17.17 -3.78 12.20
C LEU A 71 -18.54 -4.47 12.11
N ILE A 72 -19.64 -3.71 12.02
CA ILE A 72 -20.99 -4.27 11.84
C ILE A 72 -21.06 -5.14 10.59
N ASN A 73 -20.54 -4.66 9.46
CA ASN A 73 -20.49 -5.42 8.20
C ASN A 73 -19.67 -6.69 8.34
N ARG A 74 -18.51 -6.59 8.98
CA ARG A 74 -17.63 -7.75 9.24
C ARG A 74 -18.34 -8.78 10.11
N THR A 75 -19.04 -8.36 11.17
CA THR A 75 -19.78 -9.26 12.05
C THR A 75 -20.83 -10.06 11.28
N PHE A 76 -21.60 -9.43 10.39
CA PHE A 76 -22.56 -10.16 9.53
C PHE A 76 -21.85 -11.21 8.66
N VAL A 77 -20.69 -10.87 8.09
CA VAL A 77 -19.93 -11.78 7.26
C VAL A 77 -19.39 -12.96 8.08
N LEU A 78 -18.83 -12.70 9.27
CA LEU A 78 -18.28 -13.75 10.14
C LEU A 78 -19.37 -14.70 10.62
N GLN A 79 -20.52 -14.19 11.04
CA GLN A 79 -21.68 -15.01 11.43
C GLN A 79 -22.16 -15.90 10.28
N GLU A 80 -22.26 -15.37 9.07
CA GLU A 80 -22.66 -16.17 7.91
C GLU A 80 -21.58 -17.17 7.50
N ALA A 81 -20.29 -16.79 7.60
CA ALA A 81 -19.19 -17.71 7.37
C ALA A 81 -19.22 -18.89 8.34
N GLU A 82 -19.48 -18.65 9.62
CA GLU A 82 -19.65 -19.69 10.64
C GLU A 82 -20.85 -20.59 10.33
N ARG A 83 -22.01 -20.01 10.00
CA ARG A 83 -23.22 -20.77 9.61
C ARG A 83 -22.98 -21.70 8.42
N ARG A 84 -22.10 -21.31 7.51
CA ARG A 84 -21.71 -22.10 6.32
C ARG A 84 -20.53 -23.02 6.53
N GLY A 85 -19.92 -23.03 7.73
CA GLY A 85 -18.73 -23.84 8.02
C GLY A 85 -17.50 -23.37 7.24
N ILE A 86 -17.42 -22.09 6.92
CA ILE A 86 -16.24 -21.49 6.29
C ILE A 86 -15.21 -21.22 7.37
N VAL A 87 -14.11 -21.93 7.31
CA VAL A 87 -13.00 -21.84 8.27
C VAL A 87 -11.68 -21.70 7.53
N VAL A 88 -10.75 -21.01 8.16
CA VAL A 88 -9.36 -20.92 7.69
C VAL A 88 -8.58 -22.06 8.35
N THR A 89 -8.10 -22.99 7.52
CA THR A 89 -7.24 -24.10 7.99
C THR A 89 -5.85 -23.57 8.35
N GLU A 90 -5.15 -24.23 9.26
CA GLU A 90 -3.80 -23.84 9.70
C GLU A 90 -3.73 -22.36 10.16
N ARG A 91 -4.70 -21.94 10.97
CA ARG A 91 -4.87 -20.56 11.45
C ARG A 91 -3.55 -19.85 11.76
N ASN A 92 -2.74 -20.43 12.64
CA ASN A 92 -1.51 -19.77 13.10
C ASN A 92 -0.51 -19.53 11.95
N THR A 93 -0.39 -20.47 11.02
CA THR A 93 0.49 -20.39 9.87
C THR A 93 0.01 -19.27 8.91
N GLN A 94 -1.28 -19.25 8.60
CA GLN A 94 -1.84 -18.26 7.68
C GLN A 94 -1.85 -16.85 8.27
N VAL A 95 -2.19 -16.71 9.55
CA VAL A 95 -2.12 -15.42 10.26
C VAL A 95 -0.68 -14.90 10.29
N ALA A 96 0.29 -15.76 10.65
CA ALA A 96 1.70 -15.36 10.66
C ALA A 96 2.20 -14.94 9.25
N ALA A 97 1.82 -15.69 8.20
CA ALA A 97 2.17 -15.35 6.82
C ALA A 97 1.57 -14.01 6.39
N LYS A 98 0.31 -13.74 6.75
CA LYS A 98 -0.36 -12.49 6.41
C LYS A 98 0.23 -11.29 7.16
N ILE A 99 0.59 -11.45 8.42
CA ILE A 99 1.31 -10.44 9.19
C ILE A 99 2.69 -10.16 8.57
N ALA A 100 3.40 -11.21 8.14
CA ALA A 100 4.69 -11.06 7.47
C ALA A 100 4.57 -10.30 6.13
N GLU A 101 3.53 -10.58 5.34
CA GLU A 101 3.23 -9.85 4.10
C GLU A 101 3.02 -8.35 4.37
N ILE A 102 2.19 -8.01 5.35
CA ILE A 102 1.95 -6.62 5.76
C ILE A 102 3.23 -5.96 6.27
N SER A 103 4.07 -6.72 6.97
CA SER A 103 5.34 -6.22 7.53
C SER A 103 6.38 -5.82 6.47
N VAL A 104 6.27 -6.31 5.24
CA VAL A 104 7.18 -5.95 4.13
C VAL A 104 7.14 -4.45 3.82
N GLU A 105 6.02 -3.77 4.09
CA GLU A 105 5.88 -2.33 3.91
C GLU A 105 6.66 -1.50 4.96
N TYR A 106 7.13 -2.15 6.02
CA TYR A 106 7.95 -1.54 7.07
C TYR A 106 9.43 -1.77 6.83
N ALA A 107 10.25 -0.81 7.20
CA ALA A 107 11.70 -0.88 7.01
C ALA A 107 12.37 -2.07 7.77
N SER A 108 11.75 -2.59 8.82
CA SER A 108 12.18 -3.77 9.58
C SER A 108 11.09 -4.24 10.56
N ASP A 109 11.19 -5.47 11.05
CA ASP A 109 10.33 -6.00 12.12
C ASP A 109 10.37 -5.14 13.39
N THR A 110 11.52 -4.56 13.69
CA THR A 110 11.68 -3.65 14.83
C THR A 110 10.88 -2.36 14.63
N ALA A 111 10.82 -1.84 13.39
CA ALA A 111 10.03 -0.66 13.07
C ALA A 111 8.53 -0.95 13.20
N LEU A 112 8.07 -2.10 12.72
CA LEU A 112 6.69 -2.54 12.93
C LEU A 112 6.36 -2.66 14.42
N GLN A 113 7.16 -3.37 15.19
CA GLN A 113 6.94 -3.52 16.65
C GLN A 113 6.91 -2.17 17.37
N SER A 114 7.81 -1.25 17.01
CA SER A 114 7.79 0.10 17.55
C SER A 114 6.49 0.85 17.23
N THR A 115 6.00 0.72 15.99
CA THR A 115 4.72 1.32 15.57
C THR A 115 3.55 0.74 16.35
N LEU A 116 3.50 -0.58 16.53
CA LEU A 116 2.46 -1.26 17.31
C LEU A 116 2.44 -0.80 18.76
N GLN A 117 3.61 -0.68 19.39
CA GLN A 117 3.73 -0.17 20.76
C GLN A 117 3.26 1.28 20.88
N HIS A 118 3.62 2.15 19.93
CA HIS A 118 3.16 3.53 19.92
C HIS A 118 1.64 3.64 19.74
N SER A 119 1.06 2.73 18.94
CA SER A 119 -0.37 2.66 18.70
C SER A 119 -1.14 1.95 19.83
N GLN A 120 -0.47 1.47 20.87
CA GLN A 120 -1.05 0.71 21.99
C GLN A 120 -1.84 -0.53 21.52
N LEU A 121 -1.39 -1.16 20.42
CA LEU A 121 -1.97 -2.39 19.89
C LEU A 121 -1.25 -3.60 20.45
N GLU A 122 -2.04 -4.51 21.02
CA GLU A 122 -1.53 -5.80 21.40
C GLU A 122 -1.42 -6.74 20.20
N LYS A 123 -0.41 -7.59 20.24
CA LYS A 123 -0.21 -8.59 19.16
C LYS A 123 -1.42 -9.50 18.97
N SER A 124 -2.08 -9.87 20.07
CA SER A 124 -3.30 -10.69 20.08
C SER A 124 -4.45 -10.05 19.33
N ALA A 125 -4.64 -8.72 19.45
CA ALA A 125 -5.68 -7.99 18.73
C ALA A 125 -5.42 -8.00 17.22
N ILE A 126 -4.16 -7.84 16.83
CA ILE A 126 -3.77 -7.90 15.42
C ILE A 126 -3.96 -9.32 14.86
N GLU A 127 -3.55 -10.35 15.59
CA GLU A 127 -3.74 -11.73 15.18
C GLU A 127 -5.21 -12.10 15.03
N ALA A 128 -6.07 -11.61 15.92
CA ALA A 128 -7.52 -11.77 15.83
C ALA A 128 -8.07 -11.04 14.59
N TRP A 129 -7.73 -9.77 14.41
CA TRP A 129 -8.16 -8.98 13.26
C TRP A 129 -7.74 -9.61 11.93
N VAL A 130 -6.48 -10.05 11.82
CA VAL A 130 -5.97 -10.74 10.61
C VAL A 130 -6.73 -12.04 10.36
N TYR A 131 -7.06 -12.80 11.40
CA TYR A 131 -7.83 -14.03 11.26
C TYR A 131 -9.24 -13.76 10.74
N ASP A 132 -9.92 -12.75 11.28
CA ASP A 132 -11.24 -12.32 10.84
C ASP A 132 -11.21 -11.85 9.38
N GLN A 133 -10.16 -11.13 9.00
CA GLN A 133 -9.95 -10.73 7.61
C GLN A 133 -9.76 -11.93 6.67
N LEU A 134 -9.01 -12.94 7.09
CA LEU A 134 -8.85 -14.17 6.31
C LEU A 134 -10.17 -14.93 6.12
N ILE A 135 -11.03 -14.98 7.16
CA ILE A 135 -12.37 -15.57 7.05
C ILE A 135 -13.24 -14.75 6.10
N TYR A 136 -13.20 -13.43 6.22
CA TYR A 136 -13.94 -12.50 5.36
C TYR A 136 -13.56 -12.70 3.89
N ASP A 137 -12.26 -12.72 3.59
CA ASP A 137 -11.75 -12.90 2.24
C ASP A 137 -12.14 -14.27 1.66
N GLU A 138 -12.07 -15.33 2.47
CA GLU A 138 -12.46 -16.68 2.06
C GLU A 138 -13.98 -16.78 1.82
N PHE A 139 -14.79 -16.15 2.67
CA PHE A 139 -16.23 -16.03 2.48
C PHE A 139 -16.56 -15.32 1.17
N PHE A 140 -16.00 -14.12 0.95
CA PHE A 140 -16.19 -13.37 -0.27
C PHE A 140 -15.79 -14.19 -1.50
N ARG A 141 -14.63 -14.82 -1.46
CA ARG A 141 -14.12 -15.64 -2.55
C ARG A 141 -15.03 -16.82 -2.89
N ARG A 142 -15.51 -17.58 -1.88
CA ARG A 142 -16.34 -18.76 -2.08
C ARG A 142 -17.75 -18.43 -2.51
N ILE A 143 -18.34 -17.42 -1.91
CA ILE A 143 -19.78 -17.15 -2.06
C ILE A 143 -20.07 -16.21 -3.24
N PHE A 144 -19.18 -15.27 -3.50
CA PHE A 144 -19.40 -14.26 -4.55
C PHE A 144 -18.44 -14.43 -5.71
N PHE A 145 -17.14 -14.34 -5.48
CA PHE A 145 -16.15 -14.29 -6.55
C PHE A 145 -16.14 -15.55 -7.44
N ASN A 146 -16.12 -16.74 -6.85
CA ASN A 146 -16.10 -17.99 -7.57
C ASN A 146 -17.46 -18.38 -8.21
N THR A 147 -18.54 -17.72 -7.81
CA THR A 147 -19.91 -18.02 -8.30
C THR A 147 -20.35 -17.11 -9.44
N VAL A 148 -19.55 -16.04 -9.74
CA VAL A 148 -19.86 -15.17 -10.88
C VAL A 148 -19.88 -15.97 -12.18
N ASN A 149 -20.93 -15.74 -12.98
CA ASN A 149 -21.10 -16.42 -14.27
C ASN A 149 -19.97 -16.08 -15.23
N SER A 150 -19.12 -17.07 -15.54
CA SER A 150 -17.92 -16.88 -16.36
C SER A 150 -18.21 -16.47 -17.81
N GLU A 151 -19.34 -16.90 -18.37
CA GLU A 151 -19.75 -16.52 -19.73
C GLU A 151 -20.12 -15.03 -19.78
N ARG A 152 -20.89 -14.56 -18.78
CA ARG A 152 -21.23 -13.13 -18.65
C ARG A 152 -19.97 -12.29 -18.47
N VAL A 153 -19.03 -12.72 -17.62
CA VAL A 153 -17.75 -12.05 -17.44
C VAL A 153 -16.99 -11.91 -18.76
N ALA A 154 -16.88 -13.00 -19.53
CA ALA A 154 -16.17 -12.98 -20.82
C ALA A 154 -16.83 -12.03 -21.83
N GLN A 155 -18.17 -11.98 -21.87
CA GLN A 155 -18.91 -11.05 -22.74
C GLN A 155 -18.65 -9.59 -22.34
N LEU A 156 -18.75 -9.29 -21.04
CA LEU A 156 -18.49 -7.94 -20.52
C LEU A 156 -17.05 -7.52 -20.70
N ALA A 157 -16.08 -8.41 -20.47
CA ALA A 157 -14.65 -8.14 -20.67
C ALA A 157 -14.34 -7.78 -22.13
N LYS A 158 -14.91 -8.51 -23.08
CA LYS A 158 -14.77 -8.19 -24.50
C LYS A 158 -15.42 -6.86 -24.89
N SER A 159 -16.60 -6.59 -24.32
CA SER A 159 -17.29 -5.30 -24.52
C SER A 159 -16.48 -4.15 -23.95
N TYR A 160 -15.94 -4.32 -22.73
CA TYR A 160 -15.08 -3.33 -22.08
C TYR A 160 -13.86 -2.98 -22.95
N TYR A 161 -13.13 -3.98 -23.43
CA TYR A 161 -11.98 -3.77 -24.31
C TYR A 161 -12.36 -2.98 -25.56
N ASN A 162 -13.48 -3.32 -26.21
CA ASN A 162 -13.92 -2.64 -27.43
C ASN A 162 -14.31 -1.18 -27.17
N THR A 163 -14.91 -0.90 -26.03
CA THR A 163 -15.37 0.45 -25.67
C THR A 163 -14.23 1.34 -25.15
N ASN A 164 -13.28 0.75 -24.43
CA ASN A 164 -12.21 1.48 -23.76
C ASN A 164 -10.83 1.25 -24.40
N GLY A 165 -10.79 1.11 -25.73
CA GLY A 165 -9.56 0.82 -26.47
C GLY A 165 -8.39 1.76 -26.16
N ALA A 166 -8.67 3.00 -25.79
CA ALA A 166 -7.66 3.99 -25.43
C ALA A 166 -6.84 3.60 -24.20
N GLU A 167 -7.43 2.86 -23.24
CA GLU A 167 -6.72 2.39 -22.03
C GLU A 167 -5.62 1.38 -22.36
N PHE A 168 -5.70 0.73 -23.51
CA PHE A 168 -4.78 -0.34 -23.91
C PHE A 168 -3.73 0.14 -24.92
N ILE A 169 -3.61 1.45 -25.14
CA ILE A 169 -2.56 2.01 -25.97
C ILE A 169 -1.26 2.07 -25.18
N VAL A 170 -0.23 1.39 -25.67
CA VAL A 170 1.13 1.58 -25.22
C VAL A 170 1.68 2.80 -25.95
N PRO A 171 2.10 3.84 -25.23
CA PRO A 171 2.61 5.06 -25.86
C PRO A 171 3.89 4.78 -26.65
N PRO A 172 4.25 5.66 -27.59
CA PRO A 172 5.50 5.51 -28.33
C PRO A 172 6.70 5.73 -27.41
N THR A 173 7.71 4.91 -27.59
CA THR A 173 8.93 4.96 -26.75
C THR A 173 10.18 5.09 -27.61
N VAL A 174 11.29 5.52 -26.98
CA VAL A 174 12.62 5.51 -27.56
C VAL A 174 13.55 4.68 -26.71
N THR A 175 14.29 3.77 -27.33
CA THR A 175 15.35 2.98 -26.71
C THR A 175 16.72 3.61 -27.00
N PHE A 176 17.54 3.79 -25.98
CA PHE A 176 18.83 4.44 -26.09
C PHE A 176 19.83 3.88 -25.08
N LYS A 177 21.12 4.06 -25.37
CA LYS A 177 22.19 3.89 -24.40
C LYS A 177 22.43 5.21 -23.70
N SER A 178 22.70 5.14 -22.41
CA SER A 178 23.00 6.29 -21.56
C SER A 178 24.35 6.10 -20.89
N LEU A 179 25.15 7.14 -20.88
CA LEU A 179 26.37 7.24 -20.09
C LEU A 179 26.22 8.47 -19.17
N LEU A 180 26.01 8.21 -17.89
CA LEU A 180 25.99 9.24 -16.85
C LEU A 180 27.38 9.39 -16.26
N ILE A 181 27.87 10.62 -16.26
CA ILE A 181 29.16 11.04 -15.69
C ILE A 181 28.79 11.79 -14.40
N VAL A 182 29.01 11.13 -13.27
CA VAL A 182 28.63 11.68 -11.96
C VAL A 182 29.63 12.73 -11.51
N ILE A 183 29.14 13.90 -11.12
CA ILE A 183 29.94 14.96 -10.50
C ILE A 183 29.57 15.06 -9.04
N PRO A 184 30.52 14.93 -8.11
CA PRO A 184 30.24 15.04 -6.67
C PRO A 184 29.59 16.37 -6.30
N LYS A 185 28.43 16.35 -5.69
CA LYS A 185 27.69 17.56 -5.26
C LYS A 185 28.48 18.41 -4.27
N ASN A 186 29.28 17.74 -3.42
CA ASN A 186 30.08 18.39 -2.35
C ASN A 186 31.55 18.57 -2.77
N GLY A 187 31.91 18.38 -4.03
CA GLY A 187 33.26 18.60 -4.53
C GLY A 187 33.63 20.10 -4.52
N SER A 188 34.93 20.39 -4.36
CA SER A 188 35.48 21.72 -4.53
C SER A 188 35.26 22.23 -5.95
N GLU A 189 35.34 23.53 -6.17
CA GLU A 189 35.23 24.11 -7.52
C GLU A 189 36.35 23.62 -8.48
N VAL A 190 37.50 23.28 -7.93
CA VAL A 190 38.60 22.68 -8.70
C VAL A 190 38.23 21.28 -9.20
N GLU A 191 37.69 20.43 -8.31
CA GLU A 191 37.27 19.07 -8.69
C GLU A 191 36.11 19.10 -9.71
N LYS A 192 35.19 20.04 -9.58
CA LYS A 192 34.10 20.21 -10.55
C LYS A 192 34.65 20.61 -11.93
N GLN A 193 35.65 21.51 -11.99
CA GLN A 193 36.22 22.00 -13.21
C GLN A 193 37.08 20.93 -13.89
N GLU A 194 37.78 20.11 -13.09
CA GLU A 194 38.51 18.95 -13.60
C GLU A 194 37.56 17.91 -14.20
N ALA A 195 36.45 17.63 -13.52
CA ALA A 195 35.40 16.73 -14.02
C ALA A 195 34.79 17.23 -15.33
N GLU A 196 34.48 18.53 -15.44
CA GLU A 196 33.97 19.12 -16.68
C GLU A 196 34.99 19.02 -17.83
N THR A 197 36.27 19.20 -17.54
CA THR A 197 37.35 19.02 -18.53
C THR A 197 37.43 17.55 -19.00
N LEU A 198 37.26 16.61 -18.08
CA LEU A 198 37.22 15.18 -18.40
C LEU A 198 35.97 14.83 -19.22
N VAL A 199 34.79 15.40 -18.92
CA VAL A 199 33.59 15.24 -19.75
C VAL A 199 33.84 15.65 -21.20
N GLN A 200 34.54 16.76 -21.45
CA GLN A 200 34.84 17.19 -22.80
C GLN A 200 35.80 16.21 -23.52
N LYS A 201 36.86 15.75 -22.86
CA LYS A 201 37.80 14.74 -23.41
C LYS A 201 37.09 13.42 -23.74
N LEU A 202 36.16 13.00 -22.84
CA LEU A 202 35.36 11.80 -23.02
C LEU A 202 34.41 11.95 -24.22
N ASN A 203 33.76 13.11 -24.35
CA ASN A 203 32.91 13.41 -25.49
C ASN A 203 33.70 13.37 -26.82
N GLU A 204 34.88 13.99 -26.88
CA GLU A 204 35.74 13.94 -28.08
C GLU A 204 36.08 12.51 -28.52
N ARG A 205 36.36 11.62 -27.56
CA ARG A 205 36.63 10.21 -27.87
C ARG A 205 35.41 9.50 -28.41
N LEU A 206 34.24 9.75 -27.83
CA LEU A 206 32.99 9.22 -28.33
C LEU A 206 32.67 9.73 -29.75
N GLN A 207 32.95 11.00 -30.04
CA GLN A 207 32.76 11.56 -31.37
C GLN A 207 33.75 10.99 -32.41
N ARG A 208 34.93 10.54 -31.97
CA ARG A 208 35.92 9.80 -32.81
C ARG A 208 35.54 8.32 -32.98
N GLY A 209 34.38 7.87 -32.54
CA GLY A 209 33.83 6.52 -32.75
C GLY A 209 34.17 5.48 -31.66
N GLN A 210 34.78 5.89 -30.54
CA GLN A 210 34.90 4.95 -29.40
C GLN A 210 33.53 4.60 -28.84
N THR A 211 33.39 3.37 -28.32
CA THR A 211 32.13 2.93 -27.69
C THR A 211 32.03 3.45 -26.26
N PHE A 212 30.80 3.53 -25.73
CA PHE A 212 30.57 3.85 -24.31
C PHE A 212 31.33 2.90 -23.37
N GLN A 213 31.40 1.62 -23.73
CA GLN A 213 32.15 0.62 -22.97
C GLN A 213 33.66 0.93 -22.93
N ALA A 214 34.29 1.19 -24.07
CA ALA A 214 35.71 1.50 -24.15
C ALA A 214 36.06 2.80 -23.41
N VAL A 215 35.19 3.80 -23.47
CA VAL A 215 35.35 5.06 -22.75
C VAL A 215 35.24 4.82 -21.26
N ARG A 216 34.23 4.06 -20.81
CA ARG A 216 34.06 3.69 -19.41
C ARG A 216 35.32 3.02 -18.85
N GLU A 217 35.82 1.99 -19.50
CA GLU A 217 37.04 1.26 -19.08
C GLU A 217 38.27 2.17 -18.99
N THR A 218 38.35 3.22 -19.83
CA THR A 218 39.45 4.17 -19.80
C THR A 218 39.39 5.15 -18.63
N TYR A 219 38.20 5.55 -18.21
CA TYR A 219 37.97 6.67 -17.27
C TYR A 219 37.39 6.26 -15.94
N GLU A 220 36.97 4.99 -15.70
CA GLU A 220 36.34 4.53 -14.48
C GLU A 220 37.15 4.74 -13.20
N THR A 221 38.48 4.89 -13.32
CA THR A 221 39.36 5.21 -12.19
C THR A 221 39.42 6.71 -11.87
N GLN A 222 38.92 7.58 -12.77
CA GLN A 222 38.98 9.04 -12.65
C GLN A 222 37.62 9.65 -12.40
N LEU A 223 36.54 8.99 -12.86
CA LEU A 223 35.17 9.44 -12.76
C LEU A 223 34.25 8.26 -12.44
N GLU A 224 33.18 8.52 -11.65
CA GLU A 224 32.10 7.56 -11.56
C GLU A 224 31.25 7.62 -12.82
N LEU A 225 31.28 6.52 -13.59
CA LEU A 225 30.55 6.38 -14.85
C LEU A 225 29.51 5.29 -14.74
N ARG A 226 28.24 5.64 -15.00
CA ARG A 226 27.12 4.69 -15.04
C ARG A 226 26.64 4.55 -16.48
N PHE A 227 26.70 3.32 -16.98
CA PHE A 227 26.23 2.97 -18.32
C PHE A 227 25.00 2.09 -18.22
N GLU A 228 23.96 2.43 -18.99
CA GLU A 228 22.74 1.64 -19.08
C GLU A 228 22.13 1.70 -20.47
N VAL A 229 21.25 0.74 -20.76
CA VAL A 229 20.34 0.76 -21.92
C VAL A 229 18.92 0.88 -21.37
N THR A 230 18.24 1.95 -21.76
CA THR A 230 16.95 2.32 -21.21
C THR A 230 15.93 2.56 -22.33
N THR A 231 14.66 2.34 -22.02
CA THR A 231 13.52 2.69 -22.88
C THR A 231 12.60 3.63 -22.11
N LEU A 232 12.30 4.79 -22.70
CA LEU A 232 11.40 5.81 -22.12
C LEU A 232 10.35 6.22 -23.12
N GLU A 233 9.24 6.76 -22.62
CA GLU A 233 8.25 7.43 -23.44
C GLU A 233 8.85 8.68 -24.09
N ILE A 234 8.46 8.95 -25.34
CA ILE A 234 9.04 10.03 -26.16
C ILE A 234 8.66 11.43 -25.64
N ASP A 235 7.59 11.56 -24.88
CA ASP A 235 7.11 12.82 -24.31
C ASP A 235 7.75 13.15 -22.95
N THR A 236 8.57 12.25 -22.40
CA THR A 236 9.38 12.59 -21.24
C THR A 236 10.50 13.58 -21.62
N PRO A 237 11.00 14.41 -20.67
CA PRO A 237 12.06 15.38 -20.98
C PRO A 237 13.29 14.74 -21.65
N LEU A 238 13.72 13.56 -21.16
CA LEU A 238 14.86 12.84 -21.73
C LEU A 238 14.48 12.15 -23.05
N GLY A 239 13.30 11.54 -23.15
CA GLY A 239 12.77 10.95 -24.36
C GLY A 239 12.72 11.96 -25.53
N ALA A 240 12.28 13.19 -25.23
CA ALA A 240 12.23 14.28 -26.21
C ALA A 240 13.62 14.70 -26.71
N ILE A 241 14.65 14.64 -25.86
CA ILE A 241 16.04 14.88 -26.28
C ILE A 241 16.52 13.77 -27.21
N VAL A 242 16.34 12.51 -26.80
CA VAL A 242 16.80 11.34 -27.56
C VAL A 242 16.09 11.22 -28.91
N THR A 243 14.82 11.56 -28.97
CA THR A 243 14.01 11.46 -30.19
C THR A 243 14.52 12.41 -31.31
N LYS A 244 15.18 13.51 -30.97
CA LYS A 244 15.79 14.44 -31.94
C LYS A 244 17.04 13.89 -32.62
N LEU A 245 17.70 12.89 -32.01
CA LEU A 245 18.89 12.27 -32.58
C LEU A 245 18.50 11.30 -33.71
N GLN A 246 19.39 11.08 -34.67
CA GLN A 246 19.27 9.96 -35.61
C GLN A 246 19.59 8.64 -34.90
N VAL A 247 19.21 7.51 -35.52
CA VAL A 247 19.62 6.18 -35.00
C VAL A 247 21.13 6.08 -35.00
N SER A 248 21.71 5.62 -33.91
CA SER A 248 23.15 5.56 -33.62
C SER A 248 23.85 6.92 -33.46
N GLU A 249 23.09 8.01 -33.52
CA GLU A 249 23.62 9.34 -33.20
C GLU A 249 23.74 9.53 -31.70
N ARG A 250 24.76 10.25 -31.28
CA ARG A 250 25.04 10.60 -29.89
C ARG A 250 24.76 12.07 -29.64
N SER A 251 24.24 12.35 -28.47
CA SER A 251 24.11 13.74 -28.01
C SER A 251 25.49 14.32 -27.66
N THR A 252 25.58 15.65 -27.62
CA THR A 252 26.58 16.32 -26.80
C THR A 252 26.28 16.06 -25.31
N PRO A 253 27.28 16.19 -24.42
CA PRO A 253 27.02 16.14 -22.97
C PRO A 253 26.02 17.21 -22.56
N PHE A 254 25.02 16.85 -21.81
CA PHE A 254 24.04 17.79 -21.22
C PHE A 254 23.93 17.59 -19.71
N ARG A 255 23.63 18.67 -19.01
CA ARG A 255 23.58 18.68 -17.54
C ARG A 255 22.34 17.98 -17.01
N VAL A 256 22.54 17.14 -15.98
CA VAL A 256 21.48 16.51 -15.18
C VAL A 256 21.76 16.75 -13.70
N SER A 257 20.84 16.34 -12.81
CA SER A 257 20.99 16.55 -11.36
C SER A 257 22.23 15.93 -10.74
N GLU A 258 22.74 14.84 -11.30
CA GLU A 258 23.90 14.09 -10.79
C GLU A 258 25.20 14.41 -11.52
N GLY A 259 25.18 15.17 -12.61
CA GLY A 259 26.36 15.46 -13.39
C GLY A 259 26.06 15.75 -14.86
N TYR A 260 26.70 15.02 -15.76
CA TYR A 260 26.49 15.10 -17.21
C TYR A 260 26.05 13.79 -17.79
N GLN A 261 25.17 13.82 -18.77
CA GLN A 261 24.68 12.65 -19.47
C GLN A 261 24.94 12.77 -20.97
N ILE A 262 25.33 11.66 -21.59
CA ILE A 262 25.45 11.49 -23.04
C ILE A 262 24.58 10.31 -23.40
N VAL A 263 23.76 10.46 -24.45
CA VAL A 263 22.84 9.40 -24.90
C VAL A 263 23.14 9.04 -26.36
N GLU A 264 22.90 7.77 -26.72
CA GLU A 264 22.99 7.26 -28.10
C GLU A 264 21.65 6.59 -28.42
N ARG A 265 20.92 7.13 -29.42
CA ARG A 265 19.65 6.55 -29.82
C ARG A 265 19.83 5.19 -30.48
N ILE A 266 19.10 4.18 -30.03
CA ILE A 266 19.08 2.84 -30.63
C ILE A 266 17.91 2.73 -31.63
N ARG A 267 16.67 3.00 -31.17
CA ARG A 267 15.47 2.88 -31.98
C ARG A 267 14.29 3.64 -31.37
N ASN A 268 13.29 3.93 -32.19
CA ASN A 268 11.95 4.29 -31.74
C ASN A 268 11.06 3.05 -31.81
N ASN A 269 10.17 2.97 -30.85
CA ASN A 269 9.07 2.00 -30.88
C ASN A 269 7.77 2.81 -31.06
N SER A 270 7.03 2.47 -32.09
CA SER A 270 5.73 3.13 -32.35
C SER A 270 4.72 2.79 -31.25
N ALA A 271 3.79 3.70 -31.03
CA ALA A 271 2.62 3.38 -30.24
C ALA A 271 1.88 2.18 -30.85
N TYR A 272 1.34 1.32 -30.00
CA TYR A 272 0.50 0.22 -30.44
C TYR A 272 -0.60 -0.04 -29.41
N GLN A 273 -1.71 -0.59 -29.85
CA GLN A 273 -2.77 -1.04 -28.94
C GLN A 273 -2.52 -2.51 -28.62
N LYS A 274 -2.46 -2.84 -27.32
CA LYS A 274 -2.45 -4.23 -26.86
C LYS A 274 -3.69 -4.93 -27.38
N THR A 275 -3.51 -6.13 -27.89
CA THR A 275 -4.64 -6.94 -28.37
C THR A 275 -5.47 -7.46 -27.20
N TYR A 276 -6.74 -7.81 -27.45
CA TYR A 276 -7.60 -8.38 -26.42
C TYR A 276 -6.97 -9.59 -25.70
N PRO A 277 -6.34 -10.58 -26.39
CA PRO A 277 -5.68 -11.68 -25.71
C PRO A 277 -4.58 -11.26 -24.72
N GLU A 278 -3.86 -10.16 -24.99
CA GLU A 278 -2.79 -9.66 -24.11
C GLU A 278 -3.31 -9.05 -22.80
N VAL A 279 -4.56 -8.60 -22.78
CA VAL A 279 -5.17 -7.91 -21.63
C VAL A 279 -6.42 -8.62 -21.09
N SER A 280 -6.82 -9.73 -21.71
CA SER A 280 -8.08 -10.41 -21.40
C SER A 280 -8.16 -10.94 -19.98
N GLU A 281 -7.05 -11.43 -19.43
CA GLU A 281 -6.97 -11.94 -18.06
C GLU A 281 -7.20 -10.81 -17.05
N GLU A 282 -6.50 -9.69 -17.22
CA GLU A 282 -6.62 -8.50 -16.37
C GLU A 282 -8.05 -7.94 -16.38
N ILE A 283 -8.64 -7.79 -17.59
CA ILE A 283 -10.00 -7.28 -17.73
C ILE A 283 -11.02 -8.25 -17.11
N THR A 284 -10.84 -9.54 -17.37
CA THR A 284 -11.73 -10.60 -16.85
C THR A 284 -11.73 -10.62 -15.32
N GLU A 285 -10.56 -10.54 -14.71
CA GLU A 285 -10.41 -10.50 -13.26
C GLU A 285 -11.06 -9.26 -12.65
N ARG A 286 -10.87 -8.09 -13.26
CA ARG A 286 -11.50 -6.83 -12.85
C ARG A 286 -13.01 -6.91 -12.92
N ILE A 287 -13.57 -7.32 -14.06
CA ILE A 287 -15.03 -7.44 -14.25
C ILE A 287 -15.63 -8.47 -13.28
N ARG A 288 -14.95 -9.60 -13.07
CA ARG A 288 -15.40 -10.60 -12.09
C ARG A 288 -15.46 -10.02 -10.70
N ARG A 289 -14.46 -9.25 -10.29
CA ARG A 289 -14.41 -8.61 -8.98
C ARG A 289 -15.50 -7.55 -8.81
N GLU A 290 -15.75 -6.75 -9.84
CA GLU A 290 -16.84 -5.76 -9.86
C GLU A 290 -18.20 -6.42 -9.67
N LEU A 291 -18.50 -7.49 -10.43
CA LEU A 291 -19.75 -8.24 -10.30
C LEU A 291 -19.88 -8.95 -8.96
N ALA A 292 -18.79 -9.50 -8.44
CA ALA A 292 -18.77 -10.11 -7.12
C ALA A 292 -19.04 -9.08 -6.01
N ASN A 293 -18.43 -7.89 -6.10
CA ASN A 293 -18.67 -6.79 -5.16
C ASN A 293 -20.14 -6.32 -5.22
N GLU A 294 -20.72 -6.16 -6.41
CA GLU A 294 -22.13 -5.80 -6.57
C GLU A 294 -23.07 -6.81 -5.89
N GLN A 295 -22.79 -8.11 -6.07
CA GLN A 295 -23.55 -9.18 -5.42
C GLN A 295 -23.35 -9.17 -3.90
N PHE A 296 -22.14 -8.95 -3.44
CA PHE A 296 -21.82 -8.86 -2.01
C PHE A 296 -22.52 -7.67 -1.35
N GLU A 297 -22.45 -6.48 -1.94
CA GLU A 297 -23.14 -5.30 -1.41
C GLU A 297 -24.65 -5.52 -1.34
N THR A 298 -25.24 -6.11 -2.39
CA THR A 298 -26.67 -6.46 -2.40
C THR A 298 -27.01 -7.44 -1.26
N TRP A 299 -26.19 -8.46 -1.08
CA TRP A 299 -26.37 -9.42 0.02
C TRP A 299 -26.25 -8.74 1.39
N LEU A 300 -25.27 -7.84 1.57
CA LEU A 300 -25.05 -7.14 2.83
C LEU A 300 -26.23 -6.21 3.19
N ILE A 301 -26.78 -5.50 2.20
CA ILE A 301 -27.97 -4.67 2.38
C ILE A 301 -29.15 -5.55 2.83
N GLN A 302 -29.37 -6.68 2.14
CA GLN A 302 -30.44 -7.61 2.49
C GLN A 302 -30.27 -8.18 3.91
N ARG A 303 -29.03 -8.53 4.33
CA ARG A 303 -28.76 -9.00 5.71
C ARG A 303 -29.13 -7.94 6.75
N LYS A 304 -28.77 -6.69 6.51
CA LYS A 304 -29.11 -5.57 7.39
C LYS A 304 -30.61 -5.31 7.51
N GLU A 305 -31.39 -5.64 6.49
CA GLU A 305 -32.85 -5.54 6.51
C GLU A 305 -33.52 -6.72 7.23
N GLU A 306 -32.96 -7.93 7.10
CA GLU A 306 -33.54 -9.18 7.63
C GLU A 306 -33.10 -9.47 9.08
N GLU A 307 -31.97 -9.00 9.52
CA GLU A 307 -31.36 -9.34 10.81
C GLU A 307 -31.37 -8.14 11.77
N THR A 308 -31.27 -8.41 13.07
CA THR A 308 -31.33 -7.38 14.10
C THR A 308 -29.97 -6.77 14.36
N TRP A 309 -29.84 -5.48 14.25
CA TRP A 309 -28.64 -4.76 14.67
C TRP A 309 -28.99 -3.36 15.17
N HIS A 310 -28.23 -2.86 16.17
CA HIS A 310 -28.45 -1.57 16.79
C HIS A 310 -27.13 -0.91 17.17
N ILE A 311 -27.00 0.39 16.90
CA ILE A 311 -25.95 1.22 17.48
C ILE A 311 -26.48 1.74 18.80
N LEU A 312 -25.77 1.45 19.90
CA LEU A 312 -26.17 1.81 21.27
C LEU A 312 -25.50 3.11 21.75
N ASP A 313 -24.45 3.56 21.08
CA ASP A 313 -23.78 4.82 21.35
C ASP A 313 -24.51 5.96 20.62
N ASP A 314 -25.13 6.86 21.38
CA ASP A 314 -25.95 7.95 20.85
C ASP A 314 -25.18 8.89 19.91
N GLU A 315 -23.88 9.13 20.15
CA GLU A 315 -23.06 10.00 19.29
C GLU A 315 -22.77 9.31 17.94
N LEU A 316 -22.61 7.99 17.95
CA LEU A 316 -22.35 7.21 16.74
C LEU A 316 -23.64 6.92 15.95
N ALA A 317 -24.79 6.82 16.62
CA ALA A 317 -26.09 6.54 16.00
C ALA A 317 -26.64 7.72 15.19
N GLN A 318 -26.31 8.97 15.56
CA GLN A 318 -26.84 10.14 14.87
C GLN A 318 -26.13 10.36 13.54
N GLU A 319 -26.77 10.03 12.42
CA GLU A 319 -26.47 10.68 11.15
C GLU A 319 -26.78 12.17 11.30
N LYS A 320 -25.75 13.02 11.30
CA LYS A 320 -26.02 14.44 11.05
C LYS A 320 -26.68 14.53 9.68
N SER A 321 -27.97 14.83 9.67
CA SER A 321 -28.60 15.40 8.49
C SER A 321 -27.83 16.68 8.19
N GLU A 322 -26.87 16.62 7.28
CA GLU A 322 -26.26 17.81 6.70
C GLU A 322 -27.39 18.55 6.00
N VAL A 323 -27.88 19.55 6.72
CA VAL A 323 -28.79 20.55 6.18
C VAL A 323 -28.08 21.25 5.03
N LYS A 324 -28.69 21.10 3.87
CA LYS A 324 -28.56 21.79 2.58
C LYS A 324 -27.62 23.00 2.51
#